data_aa2bfd4d8ac73627029f07506bc45521
#
_entry.id   aa2bfd4d8ac73627029f07506bc45521
#
_cell.length_a   1.000
_cell.length_b   1.000
_cell.length_c   1.000
_cell.angle_alpha   90.00
_cell.angle_beta   90.00
_cell.angle_gamma   90.00
#
_symmetry.space_group_name_H-M   'P 1'
#
loop_
_entity.id
_entity.type
_entity.pdbx_description
1 polymer ?
#
loop_
_entity_poly.entity_id
_entity_poly.type
_entity_poly.pdbx_seq_one_letter_code
_entity_poly.pdbx_strand_id
1 'polypeptide(L)'
;PGSVISVGLMVSFNIIFNIPITTLGLIGLFLGLSIRFMTPAFRYIEAATKNIPKNSQIALSGFSFSPLKGLKKFYIPSMAAAIKLSFLVVFIEVMKEQPATLLLRPVGFDTLSSKIYNYTSEGQWILASSPSLILITTCLISVYLINKGIDSGNN
;
A
#
# COMPACT_ATOMS: atom_id res chain seq x y z
N PRO A 1 -2.48 -14.61 -0.07
CA PRO A 1 -3.57 -14.13 -0.91
C PRO A 1 -4.49 -13.19 -0.12
N GLY A 2 -5.00 -12.12 -0.77
CA GLY A 2 -5.85 -11.12 -0.10
C GLY A 2 -7.13 -11.69 0.49
N SER A 3 -7.72 -12.67 -0.17
CA SER A 3 -8.91 -13.38 0.30
C SER A 3 -8.68 -14.08 1.65
N VAL A 4 -7.52 -14.71 1.85
CA VAL A 4 -7.21 -15.42 3.12
C VAL A 4 -7.12 -14.45 4.29
N ILE A 5 -6.43 -13.31 4.09
CA ILE A 5 -6.32 -12.26 5.12
C ILE A 5 -7.71 -11.70 5.45
N SER A 6 -8.52 -11.43 4.42
CA SER A 6 -9.85 -10.88 4.61
C SER A 6 -10.79 -11.84 5.36
N VAL A 7 -10.80 -13.12 4.98
CA VAL A 7 -11.58 -14.14 5.71
C VAL A 7 -11.06 -14.31 7.12
N GLY A 8 -9.73 -14.35 7.31
CA GLY A 8 -9.12 -14.41 8.64
C GLY A 8 -9.54 -13.25 9.54
N LEU A 9 -9.56 -12.02 9.01
CA LEU A 9 -10.05 -10.85 9.73
C LEU A 9 -11.55 -10.95 10.04
N MET A 10 -12.38 -11.36 9.08
CA MET A 10 -13.82 -11.52 9.29
C MET A 10 -14.11 -12.51 10.44
N VAL A 11 -13.45 -13.66 10.40
CA VAL A 11 -13.61 -14.71 11.42
C VAL A 11 -13.09 -14.23 12.78
N SER A 12 -11.89 -13.62 12.81
CA SER A 12 -11.28 -13.15 14.08
C SER A 12 -12.12 -12.06 14.73
N PHE A 13 -12.62 -11.09 13.95
CA PHE A 13 -13.48 -10.03 14.50
C PHE A 13 -14.82 -10.57 15.01
N ASN A 14 -15.41 -11.53 14.30
CA ASN A 14 -16.65 -12.15 14.73
C ASN A 14 -16.48 -12.95 16.02
N ILE A 15 -15.40 -13.73 16.14
CA ILE A 15 -15.12 -14.54 17.34
C ILE A 15 -14.76 -13.68 18.54
N ILE A 16 -13.89 -12.66 18.37
CA ILE A 16 -13.35 -11.87 19.49
C ILE A 16 -14.34 -10.81 19.96
N PHE A 17 -14.96 -10.10 19.01
CA PHE A 17 -15.80 -8.93 19.31
C PHE A 17 -17.29 -9.18 19.10
N ASN A 18 -17.66 -10.32 18.55
CA ASN A 18 -19.05 -10.66 18.14
C ASN A 18 -19.68 -9.57 17.23
N ILE A 19 -18.84 -8.91 16.44
CA ILE A 19 -19.23 -7.84 15.52
C ILE A 19 -18.66 -8.18 14.13
N PRO A 20 -19.47 -8.20 13.07
CA PRO A 20 -18.94 -8.37 11.72
C PRO A 20 -18.02 -7.19 11.35
N ILE A 21 -16.83 -7.46 10.83
CA ILE A 21 -15.86 -6.41 10.46
C ILE A 21 -16.43 -5.41 9.45
N THR A 22 -17.40 -5.83 8.65
CA THR A 22 -18.10 -4.98 7.68
C THR A 22 -18.90 -3.86 8.32
N THR A 23 -19.31 -4.01 9.59
CA THR A 23 -19.98 -2.94 10.34
C THR A 23 -19.04 -1.80 10.72
N LEU A 24 -17.72 -2.07 10.75
CA LEU A 24 -16.71 -1.03 10.90
C LEU A 24 -16.56 -0.14 9.64
N GLY A 25 -17.29 -0.46 8.57
CA GLY A 25 -17.29 0.31 7.34
C GLY A 25 -15.89 0.37 6.70
N LEU A 26 -15.45 1.58 6.36
CA LEU A 26 -14.14 1.79 5.74
C LEU A 26 -12.96 1.41 6.64
N ILE A 27 -13.11 1.45 7.95
CA ILE A 27 -12.05 1.10 8.90
C ILE A 27 -11.65 -0.36 8.73
N GLY A 28 -12.61 -1.27 8.60
CA GLY A 28 -12.35 -2.69 8.35
C GLY A 28 -11.58 -2.93 7.06
N LEU A 29 -11.95 -2.22 5.98
CA LEU A 29 -11.23 -2.26 4.71
C LEU A 29 -9.79 -1.74 4.86
N PHE A 30 -9.59 -0.58 5.51
CA PHE A 30 -8.26 -0.03 5.74
C PHE A 30 -7.36 -0.96 6.57
N LEU A 31 -7.90 -1.59 7.61
CA LEU A 31 -7.17 -2.58 8.40
C LEU A 31 -6.71 -3.76 7.54
N GLY A 32 -7.61 -4.33 6.74
CA GLY A 32 -7.29 -5.45 5.86
C GLY A 32 -6.21 -5.12 4.84
N LEU A 33 -6.34 -3.96 4.17
CA LEU A 33 -5.36 -3.49 3.20
C LEU A 33 -4.02 -3.15 3.86
N SER A 34 -4.03 -2.54 5.05
CA SER A 34 -2.80 -2.20 5.79
C SER A 34 -2.01 -3.45 6.17
N ILE A 35 -2.67 -4.47 6.71
CA ILE A 35 -2.02 -5.75 7.05
C ILE A 35 -1.44 -6.41 5.80
N ARG A 36 -2.21 -6.43 4.70
CA ARG A 36 -1.79 -7.05 3.46
C ARG A 36 -0.57 -6.39 2.85
N PHE A 37 -0.55 -5.05 2.78
CA PHE A 37 0.48 -4.29 2.09
C PHE A 37 1.64 -3.82 2.98
N MET A 38 1.59 -4.12 4.27
CA MET A 38 2.69 -3.83 5.18
C MET A 38 3.98 -4.55 4.77
N THR A 39 3.91 -5.82 4.39
CA THR A 39 5.10 -6.61 3.99
C THR A 39 5.79 -6.03 2.75
N PRO A 40 5.13 -5.79 1.61
CA PRO A 40 5.79 -5.17 0.46
C PRO A 40 6.32 -3.77 0.79
N ALA A 41 5.58 -2.95 1.57
CA ALA A 41 6.06 -1.63 1.99
C ALA A 41 7.39 -1.72 2.74
N PHE A 42 7.50 -2.61 3.72
CA PHE A 42 8.73 -2.82 4.49
C PHE A 42 9.90 -3.32 3.65
N ARG A 43 9.67 -4.16 2.65
CA ARG A 43 10.76 -4.68 1.80
C ARG A 43 11.54 -3.59 1.08
N TYR A 44 10.87 -2.57 0.55
CA TYR A 44 11.52 -1.44 -0.12
C TYR A 44 12.33 -0.59 0.87
N ILE A 45 11.80 -0.38 2.06
CA ILE A 45 12.46 0.38 3.12
C ILE A 45 13.68 -0.40 3.65
N GLU A 46 13.54 -1.71 3.88
CA GLU A 46 14.64 -2.58 4.30
C GLU A 46 15.78 -2.62 3.28
N ALA A 47 15.46 -2.75 1.99
CA ALA A 47 16.47 -2.70 0.94
C ALA A 47 17.23 -1.37 0.94
N ALA A 48 16.55 -0.26 1.17
CA ALA A 48 17.19 1.05 1.24
C ALA A 48 18.07 1.20 2.47
N THR A 49 17.68 0.66 3.64
CA THR A 49 18.52 0.68 4.84
C THR A 49 19.81 -0.08 4.66
N LYS A 50 19.79 -1.20 3.94
CA LYS A 50 21.00 -2.01 3.65
C LYS A 50 22.00 -1.26 2.76
N ASN A 51 21.54 -0.33 1.95
CA ASN A 51 22.39 0.48 1.06
C ASN A 51 23.02 1.69 1.76
N ILE A 52 22.66 1.99 3.01
CA ILE A 52 23.31 3.07 3.77
C ILE A 52 24.71 2.64 4.18
N PRO A 53 25.79 3.40 3.82
CA PRO A 53 27.17 3.05 4.16
C PRO A 53 27.37 2.88 5.67
N LYS A 54 28.05 1.79 6.07
CA LYS A 54 28.33 1.49 7.49
C LYS A 54 29.05 2.63 8.20
N ASN A 55 29.95 3.33 7.50
CA ASN A 55 30.68 4.47 8.05
C ASN A 55 29.73 5.60 8.49
N SER A 56 28.66 5.83 7.74
CA SER A 56 27.64 6.83 8.11
C SER A 56 26.83 6.40 9.33
N GLN A 57 26.60 5.10 9.49
CA GLN A 57 25.91 4.55 10.67
C GLN A 57 26.78 4.65 11.92
N ILE A 58 28.10 4.39 11.79
CA ILE A 58 29.07 4.52 12.89
C ILE A 58 29.22 5.99 13.30
N ALA A 59 29.33 6.92 12.33
CA ALA A 59 29.38 8.35 12.63
C ALA A 59 28.17 8.83 13.43
N LEU A 60 26.97 8.31 13.11
CA LEU A 60 25.74 8.62 13.85
C LEU A 60 25.73 8.08 15.29
N SER A 61 26.32 6.90 15.53
CA SER A 61 26.43 6.34 16.88
C SER A 61 27.41 7.11 17.78
N GLY A 62 28.39 7.81 17.17
CA GLY A 62 29.32 8.70 17.87
C GLY A 62 28.69 10.05 18.30
N PHE A 63 27.62 10.46 17.66
CA PHE A 63 26.87 11.64 18.08
C PHE A 63 25.78 11.20 19.07
N SER A 64 25.79 11.76 20.29
CA SER A 64 24.76 11.52 21.33
C SER A 64 23.38 12.05 20.92
N PHE A 65 22.91 11.69 19.74
CA PHE A 65 21.56 12.04 19.30
C PHE A 65 20.54 11.08 19.92
N SER A 66 19.43 11.63 20.40
CA SER A 66 18.24 10.84 20.71
C SER A 66 17.86 10.02 19.48
N PRO A 67 17.44 8.73 19.62
CA PRO A 67 17.09 7.86 18.49
C PRO A 67 16.09 8.49 17.49
N LEU A 68 15.14 9.26 18.01
CA LEU A 68 14.15 10.00 17.21
C LEU A 68 14.76 11.14 16.38
N LYS A 69 15.80 11.81 16.90
CA LYS A 69 16.50 12.87 16.16
C LYS A 69 17.36 12.30 15.05
N GLY A 70 18.03 11.16 15.28
CA GLY A 70 18.78 10.42 14.26
C GLY A 70 17.87 9.94 13.15
N LEU A 71 16.71 9.37 13.49
CA LEU A 71 15.71 8.94 12.53
C LEU A 71 15.24 10.08 11.62
N LYS A 72 14.83 11.22 12.20
CA LYS A 72 14.31 12.37 11.43
C LYS A 72 15.36 13.07 10.60
N LYS A 73 16.57 13.27 11.14
CA LYS A 73 17.59 14.10 10.49
C LYS A 73 18.47 13.35 9.50
N PHE A 74 18.60 12.04 9.65
CA PHE A 74 19.49 11.25 8.82
C PHE A 74 18.77 10.14 8.06
N TYR A 75 18.10 9.21 8.74
CA TYR A 75 17.50 8.04 8.08
C TYR A 75 16.39 8.42 7.10
N ILE A 76 15.43 9.25 7.52
CA ILE A 76 14.32 9.65 6.65
C ILE A 76 14.80 10.38 5.40
N PRO A 77 15.68 11.40 5.47
CA PRO A 77 16.20 12.04 4.26
C PRO A 77 17.01 11.10 3.37
N SER A 78 17.88 10.27 3.96
CA SER A 78 18.71 9.31 3.20
C SER A 78 17.86 8.25 2.49
N MET A 79 16.68 7.95 2.98
CA MET A 79 15.77 6.94 2.42
C MET A 79 14.57 7.56 1.70
N ALA A 80 14.55 8.87 1.51
CA ALA A 80 13.38 9.57 0.96
C ALA A 80 12.95 9.04 -0.41
N ALA A 81 13.90 8.70 -1.28
CA ALA A 81 13.63 8.10 -2.58
C ALA A 81 12.97 6.71 -2.45
N ALA A 82 13.48 5.88 -1.55
CA ALA A 82 12.93 4.55 -1.30
C ALA A 82 11.54 4.59 -0.64
N ILE A 83 11.32 5.55 0.25
CA ILE A 83 10.00 5.77 0.87
C ILE A 83 8.99 6.18 -0.20
N LYS A 84 9.34 7.12 -1.09
CA LYS A 84 8.48 7.53 -2.20
C LYS A 84 8.18 6.35 -3.13
N LEU A 85 9.20 5.58 -3.50
CA LEU A 85 9.07 4.38 -4.33
C LEU A 85 8.15 3.35 -3.67
N SER A 86 8.37 3.03 -2.40
CA SER A 86 7.54 2.13 -1.60
C SER A 86 6.07 2.58 -1.60
N PHE A 87 5.82 3.86 -1.36
CA PHE A 87 4.47 4.42 -1.37
C PHE A 87 3.79 4.26 -2.73
N LEU A 88 4.48 4.60 -3.83
CA LEU A 88 3.90 4.49 -5.17
C LEU A 88 3.63 3.05 -5.58
N VAL A 89 4.53 2.12 -5.26
CA VAL A 89 4.32 0.70 -5.55
C VAL A 89 3.14 0.14 -4.75
N VAL A 90 3.08 0.43 -3.44
CA VAL A 90 1.95 0.03 -2.61
C VAL A 90 0.65 0.65 -3.10
N PHE A 91 0.67 1.91 -3.53
CA PHE A 91 -0.49 2.59 -4.10
C PHE A 91 -1.04 1.85 -5.33
N ILE A 92 -0.16 1.47 -6.28
CA ILE A 92 -0.56 0.67 -7.46
C ILE A 92 -1.14 -0.68 -7.05
N GLU A 93 -0.51 -1.36 -6.09
CA GLU A 93 -0.98 -2.66 -5.59
C GLU A 93 -2.36 -2.55 -4.92
N VAL A 94 -2.58 -1.51 -4.12
CA VAL A 94 -3.89 -1.24 -3.48
C VAL A 94 -4.96 -0.92 -4.52
N MET A 95 -4.63 -0.12 -5.54
CA MET A 95 -5.58 0.26 -6.60
C MET A 95 -6.13 -0.94 -7.36
N LYS A 96 -5.32 -1.95 -7.62
CA LYS A 96 -5.71 -3.18 -8.33
C LYS A 96 -6.20 -4.29 -7.39
N GLU A 97 -6.18 -4.07 -6.06
CA GLU A 97 -6.61 -5.09 -5.10
C GLU A 97 -8.13 -5.28 -5.15
N GLN A 98 -8.54 -6.47 -5.56
CA GLN A 98 -9.94 -6.82 -5.74
C GLN A 98 -10.44 -7.79 -4.65
N PRO A 99 -9.79 -8.95 -4.36
CA PRO A 99 -10.33 -9.96 -3.47
C PRO A 99 -10.58 -9.46 -2.04
N ALA A 100 -9.63 -8.71 -1.46
CA ALA A 100 -9.79 -8.17 -0.12
C ALA A 100 -10.86 -7.07 -0.08
N THR A 101 -10.90 -6.25 -1.11
CA THR A 101 -11.89 -5.16 -1.22
C THR A 101 -13.31 -5.69 -1.34
N LEU A 102 -13.54 -6.71 -2.15
CA LEU A 102 -14.88 -7.32 -2.31
C LEU A 102 -15.43 -7.90 -1.00
N LEU A 103 -14.54 -8.48 -0.17
CA LEU A 103 -14.93 -9.11 1.10
C LEU A 103 -15.10 -8.11 2.24
N LEU A 104 -14.26 -7.07 2.31
CA LEU A 104 -14.21 -6.16 3.46
C LEU A 104 -14.91 -4.83 3.23
N ARG A 105 -15.29 -4.50 1.99
CA ARG A 105 -15.96 -3.22 1.71
C ARG A 105 -17.32 -3.11 2.40
N PRO A 106 -17.67 -1.93 2.91
CA PRO A 106 -19.01 -1.68 3.40
C PRO A 106 -20.02 -1.69 2.24
N VAL A 107 -21.28 -1.98 2.57
CA VAL A 107 -22.39 -1.96 1.60
C VAL A 107 -22.50 -0.56 0.97
N GLY A 108 -22.63 -0.51 -0.35
CA GLY A 108 -22.74 0.74 -1.11
C GLY A 108 -21.42 1.45 -1.40
N PHE A 109 -20.28 0.89 -0.99
CA PHE A 109 -18.96 1.43 -1.30
C PHE A 109 -18.24 0.54 -2.33
N ASP A 110 -17.90 1.11 -3.48
CA ASP A 110 -17.14 0.43 -4.53
C ASP A 110 -15.80 1.11 -4.78
N THR A 111 -14.74 0.30 -4.86
CA THR A 111 -13.46 0.74 -5.44
C THR A 111 -13.49 0.57 -6.95
N LEU A 112 -12.54 1.18 -7.66
CA LEU A 112 -12.44 1.02 -9.12
C LEU A 112 -12.32 -0.46 -9.51
N SER A 113 -11.45 -1.22 -8.82
CA SER A 113 -11.25 -2.65 -9.10
C SER A 113 -12.50 -3.49 -8.83
N SER A 114 -13.21 -3.25 -7.73
CA SER A 114 -14.45 -3.97 -7.43
C SER A 114 -15.58 -3.61 -8.41
N LYS A 115 -15.65 -2.36 -8.85
CA LYS A 115 -16.64 -1.91 -9.82
C LYS A 115 -16.41 -2.51 -11.21
N ILE A 116 -15.14 -2.59 -11.64
CA ILE A 116 -14.75 -3.29 -12.87
C ILE A 116 -15.20 -4.76 -12.80
N TYR A 117 -14.90 -5.42 -11.68
CA TYR A 117 -15.29 -6.80 -11.48
C TYR A 117 -16.80 -7.00 -11.55
N ASN A 118 -17.60 -6.19 -10.87
CA ASN A 118 -19.04 -6.29 -10.90
C ASN A 118 -19.58 -6.17 -12.34
N TYR A 119 -19.17 -5.15 -13.08
CA TYR A 119 -19.60 -4.97 -14.46
C TYR A 119 -19.16 -6.12 -15.38
N THR A 120 -17.94 -6.61 -15.23
CA THR A 120 -17.44 -7.73 -16.07
C THR A 120 -18.13 -9.04 -15.72
N SER A 121 -18.42 -9.31 -14.45
CA SER A 121 -19.14 -10.51 -14.01
C SER A 121 -20.59 -10.55 -14.51
N GLU A 122 -21.18 -9.38 -14.72
CA GLU A 122 -22.53 -9.22 -15.29
C GLU A 122 -22.53 -9.14 -16.83
N GLY A 123 -21.38 -9.25 -17.48
CA GLY A 123 -21.25 -9.13 -18.94
C GLY A 123 -21.37 -7.71 -19.48
N GLN A 124 -21.33 -6.69 -18.61
CA GLN A 124 -21.51 -5.28 -18.97
C GLN A 124 -20.16 -4.64 -19.36
N TRP A 125 -19.53 -5.15 -20.42
CA TRP A 125 -18.16 -4.75 -20.83
C TRP A 125 -18.04 -3.26 -21.17
N ILE A 126 -19.09 -2.66 -21.75
CA ILE A 126 -19.10 -1.22 -22.09
C ILE A 126 -19.02 -0.37 -20.82
N LEU A 127 -19.76 -0.73 -19.78
CA LEU A 127 -19.74 0.00 -18.51
C LEU A 127 -18.42 -0.21 -17.73
N ALA A 128 -17.81 -1.38 -17.88
CA ALA A 128 -16.52 -1.68 -17.28
C ALA A 128 -15.38 -0.87 -17.90
N SER A 129 -15.51 -0.40 -19.13
CA SER A 129 -14.44 0.31 -19.86
C SER A 129 -14.03 1.63 -19.17
N SER A 130 -14.99 2.41 -18.69
CA SER A 130 -14.72 3.70 -18.05
C SER A 130 -13.86 3.58 -16.77
N PRO A 131 -14.25 2.80 -15.74
CA PRO A 131 -13.42 2.63 -14.56
C PRO A 131 -12.09 1.92 -14.86
N SER A 132 -12.03 1.06 -15.90
CA SER A 132 -10.78 0.43 -16.33
C SER A 132 -9.79 1.44 -16.88
N LEU A 133 -10.24 2.37 -17.72
CA LEU A 133 -9.40 3.44 -18.26
C LEU A 133 -8.87 4.35 -17.13
N ILE A 134 -9.71 4.71 -16.17
CA ILE A 134 -9.27 5.51 -15.02
C ILE A 134 -8.21 4.76 -14.21
N LEU A 135 -8.39 3.47 -13.96
CA LEU A 135 -7.43 2.66 -13.23
C LEU A 135 -6.09 2.56 -13.99
N ILE A 136 -6.12 2.28 -15.28
CA ILE A 136 -4.92 2.18 -16.12
C ILE A 136 -4.18 3.52 -16.17
N THR A 137 -4.86 4.62 -16.42
CA THR A 137 -4.22 5.95 -16.47
C THR A 137 -3.60 6.34 -15.16
N THR A 138 -4.26 6.07 -14.04
CA THR A 138 -3.72 6.32 -12.69
C THR A 138 -2.48 5.48 -12.42
N CYS A 139 -2.48 4.20 -12.79
CA CYS A 139 -1.32 3.32 -12.67
C CYS A 139 -0.16 3.79 -13.57
N LEU A 140 -0.42 4.19 -14.81
CA LEU A 140 0.62 4.70 -15.72
C LEU A 140 1.26 5.98 -15.19
N ILE A 141 0.48 6.92 -14.68
CA ILE A 141 0.99 8.14 -14.05
C ILE A 141 1.89 7.77 -12.86
N SER A 142 1.49 6.82 -12.03
CA SER A 142 2.28 6.35 -10.89
C SER A 142 3.61 5.73 -11.33
N VAL A 143 3.61 4.90 -12.38
CA VAL A 143 4.84 4.32 -12.97
C VAL A 143 5.75 5.41 -13.54
N TYR A 144 5.19 6.39 -14.23
CA TYR A 144 5.96 7.52 -14.75
C TYR A 144 6.64 8.31 -13.62
N LEU A 145 5.93 8.56 -12.52
CA LEU A 145 6.48 9.24 -11.34
C LEU A 145 7.60 8.44 -10.67
N ILE A 146 7.47 7.10 -10.63
CA ILE A 146 8.53 6.21 -10.14
C ILE A 146 9.80 6.37 -10.97
N ASN A 147 9.69 6.25 -12.30
CA ASN A 147 10.84 6.36 -13.19
C ASN A 147 11.52 7.72 -13.07
N LYS A 148 10.76 8.80 -13.09
CA LYS A 148 11.30 10.15 -12.90
C LYS A 148 11.97 10.34 -11.54
N GLY A 149 11.42 9.73 -10.48
CA GLY A 149 12.00 9.80 -9.13
C GLY A 149 13.31 9.04 -9.00
N ILE A 150 13.50 7.94 -9.75
CA ILE A 150 14.75 7.16 -9.79
C ILE A 150 15.83 7.96 -10.52
N ASP A 151 15.52 8.55 -11.67
CA ASP A 151 16.48 9.35 -12.45
C ASP A 151 16.97 10.58 -11.67
N SER A 152 16.10 11.22 -10.91
CA SER A 152 16.43 12.36 -10.06
C SER A 152 17.29 12.03 -8.85
N GLY A 153 17.36 10.76 -8.44
CA GLY A 153 18.21 10.31 -7.33
C GLY A 153 19.61 9.89 -7.74
N ASN A 154 19.89 9.79 -9.06
CA ASN A 154 21.19 9.42 -9.62
C ASN A 154 22.05 10.62 -10.06
N ASN A 155 21.55 11.82 -10.00
CA ASN A 155 22.25 13.08 -10.22
C ASN A 155 22.50 13.78 -8.86
#